data_04825aea2b5283bdca15f3be5ff9fda4
#
_entry.id   04825aea2b5283bdca15f3be5ff9fda4
#
_cell.length_a   1.000
_cell.length_b   1.000
_cell.length_c   1.000
_cell.angle_alpha   90.00
_cell.angle_beta   90.00
_cell.angle_gamma   90.00
#
_symmetry.space_group_name_H-M   'P 1'
#
loop_
_entity.id
_entity.type
_entity.pdbx_description
1 polymer ?
#
loop_
_entity_poly.entity_id
_entity_poly.type
_entity_poly.pdbx_seq_one_letter_code
_entity_poly.pdbx_strand_id
1 'polypeptide(L)'
;MRFPNVRADVKTAFEMYHTLPYFRSGDIKKLFGGCSGTTASKIAKMTRDEMARREIKMYCEHDNYLNKDVLYELAGLDINSINKSYKMLERRTL
;
A
#
# COMPACT_ATOMS: atom_id res chain seq x y z
N MET A 1 1.31 9.78 -15.31
CA MET A 1 -0.04 9.42 -14.82
C MET A 1 -0.17 9.83 -13.36
N ARG A 2 -1.24 10.51 -13.01
CA ARG A 2 -1.43 11.00 -11.66
C ARG A 2 -2.00 9.89 -10.76
N PHE A 3 -1.43 9.73 -9.56
CA PHE A 3 -1.93 8.75 -8.60
C PHE A 3 -3.38 9.15 -8.17
N PRO A 4 -4.30 8.19 -8.10
CA PRO A 4 -5.67 8.48 -7.70
C PRO A 4 -5.76 9.11 -6.32
N ASN A 5 -6.76 9.98 -6.12
CA ASN A 5 -6.96 10.64 -4.84
C ASN A 5 -7.70 9.69 -3.87
N VAL A 6 -6.92 8.90 -3.15
CA VAL A 6 -7.42 7.93 -2.16
C VAL A 6 -6.75 8.19 -0.82
N ARG A 7 -7.41 7.74 0.25
CA ARG A 7 -6.89 7.89 1.61
C ARG A 7 -6.84 6.55 2.31
N ALA A 8 -5.76 6.35 3.08
CA ALA A 8 -5.59 5.16 3.91
C ALA A 8 -5.70 5.55 5.39
N ASP A 9 -6.39 4.71 6.15
CA ASP A 9 -6.43 4.84 7.61
C ASP A 9 -5.09 4.39 8.20
N VAL A 10 -4.58 5.13 9.19
CA VAL A 10 -3.27 4.85 9.80
C VAL A 10 -3.21 3.42 10.36
N LYS A 11 -4.25 3.02 11.09
CA LYS A 11 -4.31 1.67 11.68
C LYS A 11 -4.27 0.59 10.60
N THR A 12 -5.09 0.74 9.56
CA THR A 12 -5.14 -0.21 8.45
C THR A 12 -3.81 -0.26 7.71
N ALA A 13 -3.23 0.89 7.40
CA ALA A 13 -1.95 0.98 6.71
C ALA A 13 -0.84 0.31 7.51
N PHE A 14 -0.80 0.54 8.82
CA PHE A 14 0.17 -0.07 9.72
C PHE A 14 0.02 -1.60 9.74
N GLU A 15 -1.19 -2.09 10.00
CA GLU A 15 -1.44 -3.52 10.11
C GLU A 15 -1.16 -4.25 8.80
N MET A 16 -1.60 -3.72 7.68
CA MET A 16 -1.39 -4.37 6.39
C MET A 16 0.09 -4.39 6.00
N TYR A 17 0.83 -3.32 6.28
CA TYR A 17 2.27 -3.28 5.97
C TYR A 17 3.03 -4.35 6.75
N HIS A 18 2.70 -4.55 8.03
CA HIS A 18 3.43 -5.48 8.89
C HIS A 18 2.94 -6.93 8.82
N THR A 19 1.74 -7.17 8.30
CA THR A 19 1.20 -8.52 8.21
C THR A 19 1.31 -9.11 6.81
N LEU A 20 1.33 -8.29 5.77
CA LEU A 20 1.38 -8.76 4.38
C LEU A 20 2.79 -8.63 3.82
N PRO A 21 3.37 -9.71 3.27
CA PRO A 21 4.69 -9.61 2.63
C PRO A 21 4.64 -8.84 1.31
N TYR A 22 3.49 -8.86 0.63
CA TYR A 22 3.24 -8.15 -0.63
C TYR A 22 1.75 -7.89 -0.75
N PHE A 23 1.37 -7.00 -1.68
CA PHE A 23 -0.02 -6.61 -1.87
C PHE A 23 -0.57 -7.13 -3.19
N ARG A 24 -1.89 -7.37 -3.20
CA ARG A 24 -2.67 -7.68 -4.41
C ARG A 24 -3.71 -6.58 -4.60
N SER A 25 -4.43 -6.62 -5.74
CA SER A 25 -5.48 -5.64 -6.02
C SER A 25 -6.55 -5.59 -4.94
N GLY A 26 -6.93 -6.75 -4.39
CA GLY A 26 -7.91 -6.81 -3.30
C GLY A 26 -7.41 -6.15 -2.03
N ASP A 27 -6.12 -6.24 -1.77
CA ASP A 27 -5.51 -5.59 -0.61
C ASP A 27 -5.48 -4.07 -0.78
N ILE A 28 -5.29 -3.59 -2.01
CA ILE A 28 -5.35 -2.15 -2.31
C ILE A 28 -6.73 -1.59 -1.96
N LYS A 29 -7.80 -2.32 -2.29
CA LYS A 29 -9.16 -1.90 -1.95
C LYS A 29 -9.35 -1.79 -0.44
N LYS A 30 -8.81 -2.72 0.33
CA LYS A 30 -8.87 -2.69 1.79
C LYS A 30 -8.04 -1.54 2.37
N LEU A 31 -6.84 -1.33 1.83
CA LEU A 31 -5.94 -0.27 2.29
C LEU A 31 -6.58 1.11 2.15
N PHE A 32 -7.26 1.35 1.05
CA PHE A 32 -7.85 2.66 0.75
C PHE A 32 -9.37 2.73 1.03
N GLY A 33 -9.81 1.98 2.01
CA GLY A 33 -11.16 2.13 2.53
C GLY A 33 -12.28 1.73 1.58
N GLY A 34 -12.06 0.71 0.76
CA GLY A 34 -13.10 0.21 -0.16
C GLY A 34 -13.22 1.03 -1.43
N CYS A 35 -12.11 1.54 -1.98
CA CYS A 35 -12.12 2.24 -3.26
C CYS A 35 -12.65 1.33 -4.37
N SER A 36 -13.07 1.91 -5.49
CA SER A 36 -13.63 1.15 -6.61
C SER A 36 -12.59 0.18 -7.20
N GLY A 37 -13.09 -0.90 -7.83
CA GLY A 37 -12.22 -1.86 -8.51
C GLY A 37 -11.38 -1.20 -9.61
N THR A 38 -11.95 -0.23 -10.32
CA THR A 38 -11.23 0.52 -11.34
C THR A 38 -10.07 1.31 -10.74
N THR A 39 -10.30 1.98 -9.61
CA THR A 39 -9.25 2.72 -8.90
C THR A 39 -8.16 1.78 -8.40
N ALA A 40 -8.53 0.67 -7.79
CA ALA A 40 -7.58 -0.33 -7.31
C ALA A 40 -6.72 -0.89 -8.45
N SER A 41 -7.33 -1.18 -9.60
CA SER A 41 -6.61 -1.68 -10.78
C SER A 41 -5.62 -0.64 -11.31
N LYS A 42 -6.01 0.63 -11.32
CA LYS A 42 -5.13 1.72 -11.74
C LYS A 42 -3.92 1.84 -10.82
N ILE A 43 -4.14 1.78 -9.51
CA ILE A 43 -3.07 1.83 -8.51
C ILE A 43 -2.12 0.64 -8.68
N ALA A 44 -2.69 -0.56 -8.86
CA ALA A 44 -1.90 -1.77 -9.08
C ALA A 44 -1.01 -1.63 -10.32
N LYS A 45 -1.56 -1.10 -11.42
CA LYS A 45 -0.81 -0.89 -12.65
C LYS A 45 0.33 0.12 -12.44
N MET A 46 0.05 1.24 -11.78
CA MET A 46 1.06 2.27 -11.49
C MET A 46 2.19 1.69 -10.64
N THR A 47 1.85 0.90 -9.62
CA THR A 47 2.84 0.25 -8.75
C THR A 47 3.69 -0.72 -9.55
N ARG A 48 3.07 -1.51 -10.41
CA ARG A 48 3.77 -2.49 -11.26
C ARG A 48 4.71 -1.81 -12.24
N ASP A 49 4.26 -0.72 -12.87
CA ASP A 49 5.09 0.05 -13.79
C ASP A 49 6.31 0.64 -13.08
N GLU A 50 6.12 1.15 -11.85
CA GLU A 50 7.23 1.70 -11.06
C GLU A 50 8.20 0.61 -10.62
N MET A 51 7.70 -0.56 -10.25
CA MET A 51 8.55 -1.71 -9.93
C MET A 51 9.41 -2.10 -11.13
N ALA A 52 8.83 -2.13 -12.32
CA ALA A 52 9.56 -2.44 -13.55
C ALA A 52 10.63 -1.38 -13.83
N ARG A 53 10.30 -0.11 -13.65
CA ARG A 53 11.24 0.99 -13.84
C ARG A 53 12.44 0.91 -12.90
N ARG A 54 12.21 0.46 -11.66
CA ARG A 54 13.26 0.31 -10.63
C ARG A 54 13.93 -1.06 -10.68
N GLU A 55 13.53 -1.92 -11.62
CA GLU A 55 14.03 -3.28 -11.75
C GLU A 55 13.86 -4.12 -10.47
N ILE A 56 12.77 -3.86 -9.74
CA ILE A 56 12.45 -4.61 -8.53
C ILE A 56 11.81 -5.93 -8.92
N LYS A 57 12.42 -7.04 -8.47
CA LYS A 57 11.89 -8.38 -8.69
C LYS A 57 11.27 -8.92 -7.41
N MET A 58 10.06 -9.45 -7.52
CA MET A 58 9.42 -10.14 -6.40
C MET A 58 9.83 -11.61 -6.44
N TYR A 59 10.03 -12.20 -5.27
CA TYR A 59 10.41 -13.62 -5.16
C TYR A 59 9.23 -14.57 -5.30
N CYS A 60 8.19 -14.17 -6.01
CA CYS A 60 7.05 -15.01 -6.31
C CYS A 60 6.76 -14.99 -7.80
N GLU A 61 6.32 -16.13 -8.31
CA GLU A 61 6.12 -16.36 -9.75
C GLU A 61 4.87 -15.68 -10.31
N HIS A 62 4.09 -14.99 -9.47
CA HIS A 62 2.85 -14.37 -9.90
C HIS A 62 3.02 -12.87 -10.13
N ASP A 63 2.70 -12.43 -11.34
CA ASP A 63 2.78 -11.04 -11.76
C ASP A 63 1.81 -10.12 -11.02
N ASN A 64 0.89 -10.69 -10.22
CA ASN A 64 -0.12 -9.93 -9.50
C ASN A 64 0.35 -9.41 -8.14
N TYR A 65 1.55 -9.77 -7.72
CA TYR A 65 2.08 -9.33 -6.43
C TYR A 65 2.80 -8.01 -6.57
N LEU A 66 2.53 -7.09 -5.64
CA LEU A 66 3.06 -5.73 -5.67
C LEU A 66 3.96 -5.51 -4.45
N ASN A 67 5.08 -4.81 -4.67
CA ASN A 67 5.98 -4.44 -3.61
C ASN A 67 5.32 -3.36 -2.74
N LYS A 68 5.18 -3.63 -1.45
CA LYS A 68 4.49 -2.72 -0.53
C LYS A 68 5.21 -1.39 -0.34
N ASP A 69 6.53 -1.38 -0.37
CA ASP A 69 7.31 -0.16 -0.20
C ASP A 69 7.09 0.79 -1.39
N VAL A 70 7.07 0.24 -2.61
CA VAL A 70 6.79 1.03 -3.82
C VAL A 70 5.36 1.58 -3.78
N LEU A 71 4.39 0.74 -3.40
CA LEU A 71 3.00 1.15 -3.30
C LEU A 71 2.82 2.29 -2.30
N TYR A 72 3.39 2.16 -1.11
CA TYR A 72 3.28 3.17 -0.07
C TYR A 72 3.95 4.47 -0.48
N GLU A 73 5.11 4.38 -1.12
CA GLU A 73 5.81 5.57 -1.63
C GLU A 73 4.99 6.32 -2.68
N LEU A 74 4.40 5.60 -3.63
CA LEU A 74 3.55 6.21 -4.67
C LEU A 74 2.29 6.85 -4.06
N ALA A 75 1.76 6.26 -3.01
CA ALA A 75 0.58 6.77 -2.32
C ALA A 75 0.90 7.92 -1.36
N GLY A 76 2.17 8.24 -1.18
CA GLY A 76 2.59 9.26 -0.22
C GLY A 76 2.50 8.80 1.23
N LEU A 77 2.50 7.49 1.47
CA LEU A 77 2.43 6.92 2.81
C LEU A 77 3.84 6.62 3.32
N ASP A 78 4.28 7.38 4.32
CA ASP A 78 5.58 7.17 4.95
C ASP A 78 5.41 6.18 6.11
N ILE A 79 6.00 4.99 5.99
CA ILE A 79 5.87 3.95 7.02
C ILE A 79 6.43 4.39 8.37
N ASN A 80 7.47 5.21 8.38
CA ASN A 80 8.03 5.71 9.63
C ASN A 80 7.04 6.61 10.36
N SER A 81 6.36 7.50 9.63
CA SER A 81 5.30 8.36 10.19
C SER A 81 4.10 7.54 10.63
N ILE A 82 3.73 6.52 9.86
CA ILE A 82 2.63 5.60 10.19
C ILE A 82 2.94 4.87 11.49
N ASN A 83 4.15 4.35 11.64
CA ASN A 83 4.57 3.65 12.86
C ASN A 83 4.47 4.57 14.09
N LYS A 84 4.92 5.80 13.97
CA LYS A 84 4.84 6.79 15.06
C LYS A 84 3.39 7.10 15.41
N SER A 85 2.56 7.35 14.41
CA SER A 85 1.15 7.68 14.61
C SER A 85 0.40 6.52 15.24
N TYR A 86 0.68 5.29 14.83
CA TYR A 86 0.06 4.10 15.41
C TYR A 86 0.42 3.93 16.87
N LYS A 87 1.69 4.12 17.23
CA LYS A 87 2.14 4.04 18.62
C LYS A 87 1.45 5.09 19.50
N MET A 88 1.25 6.29 18.98
CA MET A 88 0.53 7.34 19.68
C MET A 88 -0.92 6.97 19.92
N LEU A 89 -1.57 6.35 18.94
CA LEU A 89 -2.95 5.88 19.08
C LEU A 89 -3.05 4.77 20.12
N GLU A 90 -2.11 3.83 20.16
CA GLU A 90 -2.08 2.78 21.18
C GLU A 90 -1.97 3.37 22.58
N ARG A 91 -1.11 4.38 22.77
CA ARG A 91 -0.93 5.03 24.06
C ARG A 91 -2.20 5.74 24.54
N ARG A 92 -3.04 6.22 23.61
CA ARG A 92 -4.29 6.90 23.97
C ARG A 92 -5.40 5.94 24.36
N THR A 93 -5.34 4.69 23.89
CA THR A 93 -6.34 3.67 24.19
C THR A 93 -6.04 2.89 25.46
N LEU A 94 -4.89 3.07 26.02
CA LEU A 94 -4.51 2.53 27.31
C LEU A 94 -4.77 3.55 28.42
#